data_996842e98c3987853ef80c3f47b02654
#
_entry.id   996842e98c3987853ef80c3f47b02654
#
_cell.length_a   1.000
_cell.length_b   1.000
_cell.length_c   1.000
_cell.angle_alpha   90.00
_cell.angle_beta   90.00
_cell.angle_gamma   90.00
#
_symmetry.space_group_name_H-M   'P 1'
#
loop_
_entity.id
_entity.type
_entity.pdbx_description
1 polymer ?
#
loop_
_entity_poly.entity_id
_entity_poly.type
_entity_poly.pdbx_seq_one_letter_code
_entity_poly.pdbx_strand_id
1 'polypeptide(L)'
;MRDFDFGLDNLLDEGGGKRTAARWAGAGLGLVFFLLSSLTTAAFFYRFAPGLGFLFGPVIGPYVAAAVGVIALDLASLIWSFVRANGCNSEGQQTLSLAVGVFDLVGALTVSGLYVLLAGCGLDAGVYDAAGGLTDFGHSLHLFGTIITTAALVVNFGAVWAFSALSAETKAAARQTALSATVTEGKYRVADAHARQTVQKSLLTIKDRMSEVTDEAAAANAARYSVMGRRPQAGLLEEGQPSSNGHGANPTGGRR
;
A
#
# COMPACT_ATOMS: atom_id res chain seq x y z
N MET A 1 -6.39 16.19 5.56
CA MET A 1 -5.24 15.82 6.40
C MET A 1 -4.03 16.10 5.56
N ARG A 2 -3.17 17.02 5.95
CA ARG A 2 -1.96 17.36 5.22
C ARG A 2 -0.97 16.23 5.45
N ASP A 3 -0.51 15.62 4.36
CA ASP A 3 0.62 14.72 4.38
C ASP A 3 1.80 15.45 5.03
N PHE A 4 2.15 15.02 6.24
CA PHE A 4 3.43 15.34 6.83
C PHE A 4 4.47 14.50 6.10
N ASP A 5 4.78 14.94 4.90
CA ASP A 5 5.94 14.49 4.16
C ASP A 5 7.15 15.03 4.91
N PHE A 6 7.65 14.22 5.82
CA PHE A 6 8.95 14.47 6.41
C PHE A 6 9.93 14.41 5.25
N GLY A 7 10.40 15.56 4.81
CA GLY A 7 11.38 15.74 3.72
C GLY A 7 12.72 15.02 3.92
N LEU A 8 12.70 13.91 4.66
CA LEU A 8 13.75 12.92 4.76
C LEU A 8 14.03 12.24 3.41
N ASP A 9 13.04 12.16 2.53
CA ASP A 9 13.25 11.56 1.20
C ASP A 9 14.14 12.42 0.31
N ASN A 10 14.10 13.75 0.43
CA ASN A 10 14.96 14.65 -0.33
C ASN A 10 16.40 14.78 0.22
N LEU A 11 16.60 14.55 1.53
CA LEU A 11 17.94 14.53 2.14
C LEU A 11 18.72 13.24 1.84
N LEU A 12 18.05 12.24 1.31
CA LEU A 12 18.63 10.92 1.09
C LEU A 12 18.89 10.62 -0.40
N ASP A 13 18.56 11.52 -1.32
CA ASP A 13 18.65 11.22 -2.76
C ASP A 13 20.06 11.38 -3.37
N GLU A 14 21.01 11.93 -2.61
CA GLU A 14 22.40 12.07 -3.07
C GLU A 14 23.30 10.83 -2.88
N GLY A 15 22.77 9.68 -2.46
CA GLY A 15 23.61 8.53 -2.16
C GLY A 15 22.95 7.16 -2.28
N GLY A 16 22.49 6.77 -3.47
CA GLY A 16 21.84 5.47 -3.69
C GLY A 16 22.61 4.26 -3.10
N GLY A 17 23.94 4.31 -3.02
CA GLY A 17 24.76 3.29 -2.41
C GLY A 17 24.78 3.31 -0.87
N LYS A 18 24.74 4.49 -0.26
CA LYS A 18 24.74 4.64 1.21
C LYS A 18 23.40 4.22 1.83
N ARG A 19 22.28 4.48 1.15
CA ARG A 19 20.95 4.02 1.56
C ARG A 19 20.83 2.51 1.61
N THR A 20 21.36 1.84 0.60
CA THR A 20 21.33 0.37 0.52
C THR A 20 22.15 -0.21 1.66
N ALA A 21 23.35 0.31 1.92
CA ALA A 21 24.21 -0.15 3.02
C ALA A 21 23.54 0.08 4.39
N ALA A 22 22.92 1.25 4.65
CA ALA A 22 22.23 1.53 5.90
C ALA A 22 21.01 0.61 6.10
N ARG A 23 20.25 0.31 5.05
CA ARG A 23 19.13 -0.66 5.10
C ARG A 23 19.61 -2.07 5.44
N TRP A 24 20.69 -2.53 4.80
CA TRP A 24 21.27 -3.83 5.09
C TRP A 24 21.87 -3.91 6.50
N ALA A 25 22.55 -2.86 6.95
CA ALA A 25 23.06 -2.77 8.31
C ALA A 25 21.93 -2.81 9.35
N GLY A 26 20.85 -2.05 9.12
CA GLY A 26 19.66 -2.06 9.99
C GLY A 26 18.97 -3.42 10.02
N ALA A 27 18.81 -4.06 8.87
CA ALA A 27 18.23 -5.40 8.77
C ALA A 27 19.12 -6.46 9.46
N GLY A 28 20.44 -6.38 9.26
CA GLY A 28 21.39 -7.27 9.92
C GLY A 28 21.39 -7.11 11.44
N LEU A 29 21.39 -5.87 11.94
CA LEU A 29 21.29 -5.58 13.36
C LEU A 29 19.97 -6.09 13.96
N GLY A 30 18.86 -5.84 13.27
CA GLY A 30 17.54 -6.35 13.65
C GLY A 30 17.50 -7.87 13.73
N LEU A 31 18.13 -8.56 12.78
CA LEU A 31 18.22 -10.02 12.79
C LEU A 31 19.03 -10.51 13.99
N VAL A 32 20.16 -9.87 14.31
CA VAL A 32 20.99 -10.23 15.47
C VAL A 32 20.18 -10.07 16.75
N PHE A 33 19.51 -8.94 16.95
CA PHE A 33 18.66 -8.73 18.12
C PHE A 33 17.52 -9.73 18.20
N PHE A 34 16.87 -10.03 17.08
CA PHE A 34 15.82 -11.06 17.02
C PHE A 34 16.34 -12.42 17.46
N LEU A 35 17.49 -12.84 16.94
CA LEU A 35 18.08 -14.15 17.30
C LEU A 35 18.47 -14.19 18.78
N LEU A 36 19.06 -13.12 19.32
CA LEU A 36 19.39 -13.03 20.76
C LEU A 36 18.14 -13.07 21.62
N SER A 37 17.10 -12.30 21.27
CA SER A 37 15.81 -12.34 21.98
C SER A 37 15.21 -13.73 21.94
N SER A 38 15.11 -14.34 20.76
CA SER A 38 14.54 -15.68 20.62
C SER A 38 15.32 -16.75 21.41
N LEU A 39 16.63 -16.63 21.45
CA LEU A 39 17.46 -17.57 22.23
C LEU A 39 17.21 -17.41 23.74
N THR A 40 17.15 -16.19 24.25
CA THR A 40 16.90 -15.91 25.67
C THR A 40 15.44 -16.26 26.06
N THR A 41 14.47 -15.97 25.18
CA THR A 41 13.06 -16.39 25.34
C THR A 41 12.96 -17.90 25.40
N ALA A 42 13.59 -18.62 24.48
CA ALA A 42 13.63 -20.08 24.47
C ALA A 42 14.24 -20.63 25.77
N ALA A 43 15.36 -20.08 26.21
CA ALA A 43 16.04 -20.49 27.44
C ALA A 43 15.16 -20.25 28.67
N PHE A 44 14.44 -19.13 28.74
CA PHE A 44 13.50 -18.85 29.81
C PHE A 44 12.39 -19.91 29.89
N PHE A 45 11.69 -20.16 28.79
CA PHE A 45 10.58 -21.13 28.77
C PHE A 45 11.05 -22.56 28.99
N TYR A 46 12.18 -22.94 28.41
CA TYR A 46 12.77 -24.24 28.66
C TYR A 46 13.04 -24.47 30.15
N ARG A 47 13.56 -23.46 30.83
CA ARG A 47 14.03 -23.59 32.22
C ARG A 47 12.95 -23.29 33.25
N PHE A 48 12.14 -22.24 33.03
CA PHE A 48 11.23 -21.73 34.04
C PHE A 48 9.75 -21.93 33.75
N ALA A 49 9.36 -22.35 32.54
CA ALA A 49 7.97 -22.61 32.21
C ALA A 49 7.74 -23.92 31.45
N PRO A 50 8.33 -25.05 31.89
CA PRO A 50 8.19 -26.34 31.20
C PRO A 50 6.74 -26.84 31.16
N GLY A 51 5.85 -26.34 32.02
CA GLY A 51 4.45 -26.72 32.10
C GLY A 51 3.65 -26.45 30.82
N LEU A 52 4.06 -25.54 29.97
CA LEU A 52 3.43 -25.34 28.65
C LEU A 52 3.55 -26.59 27.75
N GLY A 53 4.52 -27.42 28.02
CA GLY A 53 4.76 -28.65 27.28
C GLY A 53 4.25 -29.91 28.01
N PHE A 54 3.40 -29.79 29.05
CA PHE A 54 3.00 -30.92 29.91
C PHE A 54 2.40 -32.11 29.16
N LEU A 55 1.72 -31.86 28.03
CA LEU A 55 1.14 -32.89 27.17
C LEU A 55 2.19 -33.80 26.51
N PHE A 56 3.44 -33.35 26.41
CA PHE A 56 4.52 -34.01 25.69
C PHE A 56 5.51 -34.74 26.61
N GLY A 57 5.20 -34.79 27.93
CA GLY A 57 6.02 -35.45 28.92
C GLY A 57 7.30 -34.67 29.30
N PRO A 58 8.04 -35.18 30.32
CA PRO A 58 9.13 -34.43 30.96
C PRO A 58 10.37 -34.24 30.08
N VAL A 59 10.56 -35.07 29.07
CA VAL A 59 11.74 -34.97 28.17
C VAL A 59 11.51 -33.96 27.04
N ILE A 60 10.34 -34.02 26.40
CA ILE A 60 10.01 -33.20 25.22
C ILE A 60 9.35 -31.89 25.64
N GLY A 61 8.59 -31.90 26.73
CA GLY A 61 7.80 -30.79 27.23
C GLY A 61 8.56 -29.46 27.32
N PRO A 62 9.77 -29.39 27.92
CA PRO A 62 10.53 -28.16 27.98
C PRO A 62 10.91 -27.57 26.59
N TYR A 63 11.20 -28.42 25.63
CA TYR A 63 11.50 -27.97 24.25
C TYR A 63 10.25 -27.43 23.54
N VAL A 64 9.09 -28.07 23.77
CA VAL A 64 7.81 -27.59 23.26
C VAL A 64 7.46 -26.25 23.91
N ALA A 65 7.66 -26.12 25.23
CA ALA A 65 7.44 -24.85 25.94
C ALA A 65 8.33 -23.72 25.35
N ALA A 66 9.60 -24.00 25.13
CA ALA A 66 10.53 -23.07 24.51
C ALA A 66 10.07 -22.66 23.09
N ALA A 67 9.69 -23.62 22.27
CA ALA A 67 9.19 -23.37 20.91
C ALA A 67 7.90 -22.54 20.92
N VAL A 68 6.95 -22.87 21.78
CA VAL A 68 5.68 -22.13 21.92
C VAL A 68 5.94 -20.69 22.38
N GLY A 69 6.83 -20.49 23.34
CA GLY A 69 7.19 -19.16 23.82
C GLY A 69 7.81 -18.29 22.72
N VAL A 70 8.78 -18.82 21.95
CA VAL A 70 9.39 -18.11 20.83
C VAL A 70 8.37 -17.81 19.73
N ILE A 71 7.51 -18.76 19.38
CA ILE A 71 6.49 -18.55 18.34
C ILE A 71 5.48 -17.49 18.78
N ALA A 72 5.02 -17.54 20.03
CA ALA A 72 3.98 -16.66 20.55
C ALA A 72 4.44 -15.21 20.74
N LEU A 73 5.72 -14.98 21.02
CA LEU A 73 6.25 -13.65 21.32
C LEU A 73 7.16 -13.14 20.20
N ASP A 74 8.31 -13.81 19.98
CA ASP A 74 9.32 -13.28 19.06
C ASP A 74 8.86 -13.41 17.59
N LEU A 75 8.43 -14.59 17.15
CA LEU A 75 8.01 -14.80 15.77
C LEU A 75 6.72 -14.05 15.46
N ALA A 76 5.77 -14.00 16.39
CA ALA A 76 4.54 -13.25 16.22
C ALA A 76 4.81 -11.76 16.02
N SER A 77 5.70 -11.13 16.82
CA SER A 77 6.07 -9.72 16.68
C SER A 77 6.67 -9.42 15.30
N LEU A 78 7.50 -10.34 14.80
CA LEU A 78 8.10 -10.23 13.46
C LEU A 78 7.05 -10.36 12.36
N ILE A 79 6.15 -11.33 12.47
CA ILE A 79 5.05 -11.53 11.51
C ILE A 79 4.16 -10.28 11.46
N TRP A 80 3.76 -9.72 12.61
CA TRP A 80 2.92 -8.52 12.65
C TRP A 80 3.63 -7.29 12.08
N SER A 81 4.94 -7.17 12.29
CA SER A 81 5.76 -6.12 11.66
C SER A 81 5.79 -6.27 10.14
N PHE A 82 5.93 -7.50 9.64
CA PHE A 82 5.88 -7.79 8.21
C PHE A 82 4.49 -7.54 7.60
N VAL A 83 3.43 -7.98 8.28
CA VAL A 83 2.03 -7.73 7.86
C VAL A 83 1.76 -6.24 7.80
N ARG A 84 2.24 -5.46 8.77
CA ARG A 84 2.12 -4.00 8.76
C ARG A 84 2.80 -3.37 7.55
N ALA A 85 3.98 -3.83 7.20
CA ALA A 85 4.75 -3.28 6.09
C ALA A 85 4.18 -3.62 4.71
N ASN A 86 3.57 -4.81 4.56
CA ASN A 86 3.24 -5.36 3.24
C ASN A 86 1.76 -5.77 3.06
N GLY A 87 1.00 -5.91 4.14
CA GLY A 87 -0.32 -6.55 4.11
C GLY A 87 -1.49 -5.68 4.55
N CYS A 88 -1.25 -4.46 5.03
CA CYS A 88 -2.30 -3.59 5.55
C CYS A 88 -2.90 -2.72 4.45
N ASN A 89 -4.21 -2.86 4.23
CA ASN A 89 -4.97 -2.08 3.26
C ASN A 89 -5.87 -1.01 3.92
N SER A 90 -5.85 -0.89 5.25
CA SER A 90 -6.63 0.09 6.01
C SER A 90 -5.88 0.60 7.22
N GLU A 91 -6.24 1.81 7.70
CA GLU A 91 -5.70 2.37 8.94
C GLU A 91 -5.99 1.47 10.15
N GLY A 92 -7.19 0.85 10.19
CA GLY A 92 -7.55 -0.10 11.25
C GLY A 92 -6.63 -1.32 11.29
N GLN A 93 -6.29 -1.88 10.12
CA GLN A 93 -5.35 -2.99 10.02
C GLN A 93 -3.92 -2.57 10.42
N GLN A 94 -3.48 -1.37 10.03
CA GLN A 94 -2.18 -0.82 10.42
C GLN A 94 -2.08 -0.61 11.93
N THR A 95 -3.12 -0.05 12.54
CA THR A 95 -3.19 0.17 13.98
C THR A 95 -3.21 -1.15 14.76
N LEU A 96 -4.03 -2.11 14.30
CA LEU A 96 -4.10 -3.43 14.92
C LEU A 96 -2.75 -4.16 14.85
N SER A 97 -2.14 -4.22 13.68
CA SER A 97 -0.84 -4.89 13.49
C SER A 97 0.27 -4.24 14.31
N LEU A 98 0.26 -2.90 14.45
CA LEU A 98 1.18 -2.18 15.32
C LEU A 98 0.96 -2.54 16.78
N ALA A 99 -0.28 -2.48 17.26
CA ALA A 99 -0.62 -2.73 18.66
C ALA A 99 -0.22 -4.14 19.09
N VAL A 100 -0.56 -5.15 18.27
CA VAL A 100 -0.21 -6.55 18.56
C VAL A 100 1.28 -6.80 18.45
N GLY A 101 1.94 -6.28 17.40
CA GLY A 101 3.39 -6.42 17.26
C GLY A 101 4.18 -5.77 18.40
N VAL A 102 3.73 -4.61 18.90
CA VAL A 102 4.32 -3.96 20.08
C VAL A 102 4.05 -4.78 21.36
N PHE A 103 2.85 -5.31 21.52
CA PHE A 103 2.51 -6.16 22.66
C PHE A 103 3.42 -7.40 22.72
N ASP A 104 3.58 -8.11 21.61
CA ASP A 104 4.44 -9.29 21.54
C ASP A 104 5.92 -8.93 21.75
N LEU A 105 6.38 -7.82 21.17
CA LEU A 105 7.75 -7.33 21.37
C LEU A 105 8.04 -6.98 22.83
N VAL A 106 7.13 -6.28 23.49
CA VAL A 106 7.26 -5.97 24.92
C VAL A 106 7.27 -7.25 25.76
N GLY A 107 6.41 -8.22 25.42
CA GLY A 107 6.41 -9.54 26.03
C GLY A 107 7.75 -10.26 25.89
N ALA A 108 8.29 -10.33 24.67
CA ALA A 108 9.59 -10.92 24.39
C ALA A 108 10.73 -10.25 25.14
N LEU A 109 10.79 -8.91 25.12
CA LEU A 109 11.81 -8.14 25.84
C LEU A 109 11.72 -8.33 27.37
N THR A 110 10.50 -8.41 27.91
CA THR A 110 10.28 -8.65 29.33
C THR A 110 10.79 -10.02 29.75
N VAL A 111 10.43 -11.05 29.00
CA VAL A 111 10.86 -12.45 29.25
C VAL A 111 12.39 -12.57 29.09
N SER A 112 12.94 -12.01 28.01
CA SER A 112 14.39 -12.02 27.75
C SER A 112 15.17 -11.27 28.81
N GLY A 113 14.70 -10.08 29.20
CA GLY A 113 15.31 -9.26 30.26
C GLY A 113 15.27 -9.97 31.62
N LEU A 114 14.14 -10.59 31.93
CA LEU A 114 14.00 -11.37 33.16
C LEU A 114 14.96 -12.57 33.20
N TYR A 115 15.08 -13.29 32.07
CA TYR A 115 16.05 -14.37 31.97
C TYR A 115 17.49 -13.91 32.19
N VAL A 116 17.89 -12.82 31.54
CA VAL A 116 19.26 -12.27 31.71
C VAL A 116 19.52 -11.82 33.13
N LEU A 117 18.54 -11.20 33.78
CA LEU A 117 18.66 -10.79 35.21
C LEU A 117 18.79 -12.01 36.12
N LEU A 118 17.95 -13.03 35.94
CA LEU A 118 17.97 -14.24 36.75
C LEU A 118 19.29 -14.99 36.59
N ALA A 119 19.73 -15.21 35.36
CA ALA A 119 20.99 -15.89 35.08
C ALA A 119 22.20 -15.06 35.45
N GLY A 120 22.19 -13.75 35.21
CA GLY A 120 23.29 -12.84 35.49
C GLY A 120 23.50 -12.56 37.00
N CYS A 121 22.43 -12.59 37.80
CA CYS A 121 22.49 -12.40 39.23
C CYS A 121 22.61 -13.71 40.02
N GLY A 122 22.64 -14.86 39.37
CA GLY A 122 22.66 -16.16 40.04
C GLY A 122 21.39 -16.51 40.81
N LEU A 123 20.28 -15.78 40.54
CA LEU A 123 19.00 -15.98 41.22
C LEU A 123 18.29 -17.23 40.68
N ASP A 124 18.75 -17.78 39.59
CA ASP A 124 18.26 -19.02 39.00
C ASP A 124 18.44 -20.24 39.92
N ALA A 125 19.45 -20.22 40.80
CA ALA A 125 19.64 -21.22 41.83
C ALA A 125 18.51 -21.25 42.88
N GLY A 126 17.78 -20.14 43.06
CA GLY A 126 16.63 -20.05 43.96
C GLY A 126 15.31 -20.55 43.39
N VAL A 127 15.28 -20.99 42.14
CA VAL A 127 14.06 -21.49 41.48
C VAL A 127 13.70 -22.91 41.89
N TYR A 128 14.72 -23.72 42.14
CA TYR A 128 14.56 -25.10 42.56
C TYR A 128 15.11 -25.30 43.98
N ASP A 129 14.44 -26.13 44.76
CA ASP A 129 14.93 -26.56 46.07
C ASP A 129 15.99 -27.67 45.96
N ALA A 130 16.59 -28.04 47.08
CA ALA A 130 17.59 -29.10 47.11
C ALA A 130 17.07 -30.49 46.71
N ALA A 131 15.77 -30.68 46.73
CA ALA A 131 15.09 -31.91 46.29
C ALA A 131 14.66 -31.86 44.79
N GLY A 132 14.93 -30.75 44.11
CA GLY A 132 14.54 -30.55 42.72
C GLY A 132 13.09 -30.12 42.50
N GLY A 133 12.38 -29.76 43.60
CA GLY A 133 11.07 -29.14 43.52
C GLY A 133 11.14 -27.65 43.23
N LEU A 134 10.04 -27.09 42.72
CA LEU A 134 9.93 -25.64 42.51
C LEU A 134 9.73 -24.97 43.89
N THR A 135 10.53 -23.94 44.14
CA THR A 135 10.31 -23.01 45.27
C THR A 135 9.09 -22.12 44.97
N ASP A 136 8.60 -21.36 45.97
CA ASP A 136 7.53 -20.38 45.78
C ASP A 136 7.91 -19.34 44.73
N PHE A 137 9.18 -18.97 44.65
CA PHE A 137 9.70 -18.09 43.57
C PHE A 137 9.66 -18.81 42.21
N GLY A 138 10.06 -20.06 42.15
CA GLY A 138 9.97 -20.88 40.95
C GLY A 138 8.53 -21.04 40.45
N HIS A 139 7.57 -21.28 41.34
CA HIS A 139 6.16 -21.30 41.01
C HIS A 139 5.65 -19.98 40.43
N SER A 140 6.08 -18.84 41.01
CA SER A 140 5.73 -17.51 40.53
C SER A 140 6.26 -17.26 39.10
N LEU A 141 7.50 -17.66 38.81
CA LEU A 141 8.09 -17.56 37.46
C LEU A 141 7.39 -18.44 36.47
N HIS A 142 7.06 -19.66 36.86
CA HIS A 142 6.30 -20.60 36.02
C HIS A 142 4.92 -20.05 35.68
N LEU A 143 4.21 -19.54 36.67
CA LEU A 143 2.90 -18.90 36.47
C LEU A 143 3.00 -17.68 35.55
N PHE A 144 4.00 -16.81 35.78
CA PHE A 144 4.25 -15.65 34.93
C PHE A 144 4.50 -16.05 33.47
N GLY A 145 5.39 -17.00 33.21
CA GLY A 145 5.66 -17.49 31.86
C GLY A 145 4.41 -18.06 31.18
N THR A 146 3.60 -18.83 31.92
CA THR A 146 2.37 -19.39 31.41
C THR A 146 1.35 -18.31 31.07
N ILE A 147 1.15 -17.33 31.96
CA ILE A 147 0.19 -16.22 31.74
C ILE A 147 0.59 -15.40 30.52
N ILE A 148 1.86 -14.99 30.43
CA ILE A 148 2.28 -14.11 29.31
C ILE A 148 2.16 -14.81 27.96
N THR A 149 2.52 -16.09 27.90
CA THR A 149 2.40 -16.86 26.65
C THR A 149 0.94 -17.10 26.27
N THR A 150 0.10 -17.45 27.25
CA THR A 150 -1.34 -17.65 27.00
C THR A 150 -1.99 -16.33 26.54
N ALA A 151 -1.66 -15.22 27.19
CA ALA A 151 -2.14 -13.90 26.78
C ALA A 151 -1.69 -13.56 25.35
N ALA A 152 -0.42 -13.79 25.00
CA ALA A 152 0.08 -13.57 23.66
C ALA A 152 -0.64 -14.43 22.62
N LEU A 153 -0.86 -15.71 22.89
CA LEU A 153 -1.61 -16.61 21.99
C LEU A 153 -3.06 -16.14 21.78
N VAL A 154 -3.75 -15.76 22.85
CA VAL A 154 -5.15 -15.27 22.78
C VAL A 154 -5.22 -13.96 22.00
N VAL A 155 -4.30 -13.02 22.28
CA VAL A 155 -4.22 -11.74 21.58
C VAL A 155 -3.93 -11.95 20.09
N ASN A 156 -2.96 -12.79 19.76
CA ASN A 156 -2.61 -13.08 18.37
C ASN A 156 -3.76 -13.75 17.61
N PHE A 157 -4.42 -14.75 18.24
CA PHE A 157 -5.57 -15.39 17.62
C PHE A 157 -6.72 -14.41 17.40
N GLY A 158 -7.06 -13.62 18.41
CA GLY A 158 -8.07 -12.56 18.31
C GLY A 158 -7.72 -11.50 17.25
N ALA A 159 -6.43 -11.13 17.16
CA ALA A 159 -5.94 -10.18 16.17
C ALA A 159 -6.06 -10.71 14.73
N VAL A 160 -5.76 -11.97 14.47
CA VAL A 160 -5.95 -12.59 13.14
C VAL A 160 -7.41 -12.53 12.72
N TRP A 161 -8.32 -12.84 13.65
CA TRP A 161 -9.75 -12.76 13.38
C TRP A 161 -10.21 -11.32 13.11
N ALA A 162 -9.81 -10.36 13.98
CA ALA A 162 -10.12 -8.94 13.82
C ALA A 162 -9.53 -8.36 12.52
N PHE A 163 -8.31 -8.74 12.16
CA PHE A 163 -7.65 -8.33 10.92
C PHE A 163 -8.45 -8.77 9.68
N SER A 164 -8.98 -9.99 9.73
CA SER A 164 -9.84 -10.52 8.66
C SER A 164 -11.16 -9.75 8.54
N ALA A 165 -11.77 -9.39 9.67
CA ALA A 165 -12.99 -8.59 9.70
C ALA A 165 -12.77 -7.17 9.13
N LEU A 166 -11.71 -6.49 9.56
CA LEU A 166 -11.30 -5.19 9.02
C LEU A 166 -11.01 -5.22 7.52
N SER A 167 -10.51 -6.33 6.99
CA SER A 167 -10.31 -6.55 5.55
C SER A 167 -11.64 -6.63 4.77
N ALA A 168 -12.71 -7.14 5.36
CA ALA A 168 -14.03 -7.20 4.71
C ALA A 168 -14.68 -5.82 4.58
N GLU A 169 -14.55 -4.98 5.61
CA GLU A 169 -15.04 -3.59 5.58
C GLU A 169 -14.30 -2.76 4.52
N THR A 170 -12.98 -2.93 4.40
CA THR A 170 -12.21 -2.23 3.38
C THR A 170 -12.57 -2.64 1.96
N LYS A 171 -12.89 -3.93 1.74
CA LYS A 171 -13.38 -4.40 0.43
C LYS A 171 -14.73 -3.78 0.07
N ALA A 172 -15.62 -3.61 1.05
CA ALA A 172 -16.91 -2.95 0.85
C ALA A 172 -16.72 -1.44 0.56
N ALA A 173 -15.90 -0.75 1.33
CA ALA A 173 -15.56 0.65 1.10
C ALA A 173 -14.87 0.88 -0.26
N ALA A 174 -13.92 0.02 -0.64
CA ALA A 174 -13.27 0.08 -1.94
C ALA A 174 -14.27 -0.12 -3.11
N ARG A 175 -15.23 -1.03 -2.96
CA ARG A 175 -16.32 -1.20 -3.95
C ARG A 175 -17.20 0.03 -4.06
N GLN A 176 -17.55 0.66 -2.94
CA GLN A 176 -18.33 1.91 -2.95
C GLN A 176 -17.56 3.05 -3.63
N THR A 177 -16.26 3.17 -3.35
CA THR A 177 -15.40 4.19 -3.98
C THR A 177 -15.27 3.94 -5.49
N ALA A 178 -15.11 2.70 -5.91
CA ALA A 178 -15.07 2.32 -7.33
C ALA A 178 -16.39 2.63 -8.03
N LEU A 179 -17.54 2.36 -7.40
CA LEU A 179 -18.86 2.68 -7.93
C LEU A 179 -19.05 4.20 -8.05
N SER A 180 -18.66 4.98 -7.04
CA SER A 180 -18.76 6.44 -7.10
C SER A 180 -17.85 7.04 -8.17
N ALA A 181 -16.65 6.51 -8.38
CA ALA A 181 -15.75 6.91 -9.45
C ALA A 181 -16.36 6.63 -10.84
N THR A 182 -16.97 5.46 -11.02
CA THR A 182 -17.62 5.08 -12.29
C THR A 182 -18.82 5.97 -12.60
N VAL A 183 -19.63 6.31 -11.59
CA VAL A 183 -20.77 7.24 -11.72
C VAL A 183 -20.28 8.65 -12.06
N THR A 184 -19.20 9.10 -11.46
CA THR A 184 -18.60 10.42 -11.73
C THR A 184 -18.03 10.48 -13.14
N GLU A 185 -17.32 9.45 -13.60
CA GLU A 185 -16.84 9.35 -14.97
C GLU A 185 -17.98 9.31 -15.99
N GLY A 186 -19.06 8.59 -15.67
CA GLY A 186 -20.28 8.60 -16.49
C GLY A 186 -20.88 10.00 -16.65
N LYS A 187 -20.96 10.78 -15.57
CA LYS A 187 -21.43 12.18 -15.61
C LYS A 187 -20.53 13.06 -16.50
N TYR A 188 -19.21 12.91 -16.40
CA TYR A 188 -18.27 13.66 -17.26
C TYR A 188 -18.42 13.29 -18.74
N ARG A 189 -18.59 12.02 -19.07
CA ARG A 189 -18.81 11.58 -20.45
C ARG A 189 -20.11 12.14 -21.04
N VAL A 190 -21.19 12.18 -20.26
CA VAL A 190 -22.46 12.79 -20.68
C VAL A 190 -22.31 14.29 -20.86
N ALA A 191 -21.63 14.99 -19.96
CA ALA A 191 -21.37 16.42 -20.09
C ALA A 191 -20.52 16.75 -21.33
N ASP A 192 -19.49 15.96 -21.61
CA ASP A 192 -18.64 16.12 -22.81
C ASP A 192 -19.44 15.87 -24.10
N ALA A 193 -20.29 14.84 -24.12
CA ALA A 193 -21.17 14.57 -25.25
C ALA A 193 -22.16 15.74 -25.51
N HIS A 194 -22.72 16.31 -24.45
CA HIS A 194 -23.57 17.50 -24.56
C HIS A 194 -22.81 18.72 -25.07
N ALA A 195 -21.59 18.96 -24.55
CA ALA A 195 -20.73 20.05 -25.02
C ALA A 195 -20.40 19.91 -26.51
N ARG A 196 -20.06 18.70 -26.96
CA ARG A 196 -19.80 18.42 -28.41
C ARG A 196 -21.05 18.64 -29.26
N GLN A 197 -22.23 18.24 -28.82
CA GLN A 197 -23.48 18.51 -29.53
C GLN A 197 -23.76 20.01 -29.65
N THR A 198 -23.49 20.78 -28.57
CA THR A 198 -23.70 22.21 -28.60
C THR A 198 -22.75 22.91 -29.58
N VAL A 199 -21.46 22.52 -29.56
CA VAL A 199 -20.46 23.02 -30.52
C VAL A 199 -20.85 22.66 -31.96
N GLN A 200 -21.28 21.43 -32.21
CA GLN A 200 -21.69 21.00 -33.54
C GLN A 200 -22.91 21.77 -34.06
N LYS A 201 -23.90 22.03 -33.19
CA LYS A 201 -25.06 22.89 -33.56
C LYS A 201 -24.60 24.32 -33.87
N SER A 202 -23.70 24.88 -33.08
CA SER A 202 -23.15 26.23 -33.31
C SER A 202 -22.40 26.31 -34.64
N LEU A 203 -21.61 25.28 -34.98
CA LEU A 203 -20.87 25.21 -36.26
C LEU A 203 -21.83 25.11 -37.45
N LEU A 204 -22.90 24.35 -37.33
CA LEU A 204 -23.93 24.28 -38.38
C LEU A 204 -24.61 25.63 -38.61
N THR A 205 -24.99 26.32 -37.52
CA THR A 205 -25.58 27.65 -37.58
C THR A 205 -24.62 28.70 -38.21
N ILE A 206 -23.32 28.63 -37.91
CA ILE A 206 -22.31 29.47 -38.52
C ILE A 206 -22.15 29.17 -40.00
N LYS A 207 -22.12 27.88 -40.38
CA LYS A 207 -22.05 27.44 -41.78
C LYS A 207 -23.25 27.94 -42.59
N ASP A 208 -24.44 27.83 -42.03
CA ASP A 208 -25.68 28.28 -42.70
C ASP A 208 -25.65 29.82 -42.91
N ARG A 209 -25.22 30.59 -41.89
CA ARG A 209 -25.02 32.05 -42.02
C ARG A 209 -23.93 32.43 -43.03
N MET A 210 -22.80 31.69 -43.07
CA MET A 210 -21.78 31.90 -44.07
C MET A 210 -22.26 31.62 -45.49
N SER A 211 -23.08 30.57 -45.71
CA SER A 211 -23.66 30.33 -47.01
C SER A 211 -24.61 31.45 -47.44
N GLU A 212 -25.44 31.95 -46.52
CA GLU A 212 -26.36 33.06 -46.79
C GLU A 212 -25.59 34.33 -47.17
N VAL A 213 -24.49 34.68 -46.44
CA VAL A 213 -23.64 35.85 -46.78
C VAL A 213 -22.90 35.64 -48.11
N THR A 214 -22.47 34.44 -48.43
CA THR A 214 -21.82 34.17 -49.73
C THR A 214 -22.82 34.24 -50.89
N ASP A 215 -24.05 33.79 -50.68
CA ASP A 215 -25.11 33.87 -51.70
C ASP A 215 -25.54 35.35 -51.92
N GLU A 216 -25.67 36.15 -50.84
CA GLU A 216 -25.90 37.59 -50.95
C GLU A 216 -24.75 38.33 -51.66
N ALA A 217 -23.50 37.99 -51.34
CA ALA A 217 -22.35 38.56 -52.01
C ALA A 217 -22.25 38.19 -53.49
N ALA A 218 -22.64 36.91 -53.81
CA ALA A 218 -22.71 36.47 -55.20
C ALA A 218 -23.81 37.16 -55.97
N ALA A 219 -24.99 37.34 -55.37
CA ALA A 219 -26.10 38.09 -55.96
C ALA A 219 -25.76 39.58 -56.18
N ALA A 220 -25.12 40.19 -55.18
CA ALA A 220 -24.65 41.60 -55.30
C ALA A 220 -23.60 41.76 -56.38
N ASN A 221 -22.66 40.83 -56.53
CA ASN A 221 -21.70 40.82 -57.63
C ASN A 221 -22.37 40.59 -58.99
N ALA A 222 -23.29 39.67 -59.11
CA ALA A 222 -24.05 39.43 -60.34
C ALA A 222 -24.85 40.68 -60.74
N ALA A 223 -25.46 41.38 -59.78
CA ALA A 223 -26.14 42.64 -60.02
C ALA A 223 -25.15 43.75 -60.54
N ARG A 224 -23.95 43.85 -59.96
CA ARG A 224 -22.89 44.78 -60.43
C ARG A 224 -22.44 44.43 -61.86
N TYR A 225 -22.24 43.16 -62.18
CA TYR A 225 -21.82 42.75 -63.50
C TYR A 225 -22.95 42.94 -64.55
N SER A 226 -24.21 42.81 -64.20
CA SER A 226 -25.34 43.10 -65.08
C SER A 226 -25.45 44.60 -65.44
N VAL A 227 -25.05 45.44 -64.51
CA VAL A 227 -25.00 46.93 -64.75
C VAL A 227 -23.76 47.32 -65.58
N MET A 228 -22.64 46.61 -65.45
CA MET A 228 -21.43 46.86 -66.23
C MET A 228 -21.42 46.19 -67.62
N GLY A 229 -22.31 45.21 -67.85
CA GLY A 229 -22.37 44.39 -69.07
C GLY A 229 -22.95 45.06 -70.31
N ARG A 230 -23.02 46.41 -70.41
CA ARG A 230 -23.36 47.11 -71.65
C ARG A 230 -22.13 47.81 -72.25
N ARG A 231 -21.09 47.01 -72.56
CA ARG A 231 -20.09 47.35 -73.57
C ARG A 231 -19.59 46.09 -74.25
N PRO A 232 -19.75 46.00 -75.60
CA PRO A 232 -19.17 44.90 -76.35
C PRO A 232 -17.69 45.23 -76.61
N GLN A 233 -16.81 44.38 -76.13
CA GLN A 233 -15.45 44.31 -76.67
C GLN A 233 -15.03 42.86 -76.81
N ALA A 234 -14.97 42.51 -78.10
CA ALA A 234 -14.30 41.31 -78.59
C ALA A 234 -12.80 41.37 -78.29
N GLY A 235 -12.25 40.22 -78.06
CA GLY A 235 -10.81 40.04 -78.33
C GLY A 235 -10.04 39.33 -77.27
N LEU A 236 -9.47 38.20 -77.68
CA LEU A 236 -8.24 37.55 -77.25
C LEU A 236 -8.34 36.65 -76.02
N LEU A 237 -8.48 35.36 -76.25
CA LEU A 237 -7.46 34.30 -76.44
C LEU A 237 -6.27 34.37 -75.50
N GLU A 238 -6.08 33.42 -74.75
CA GLU A 238 -4.94 32.49 -74.62
C GLU A 238 -4.76 31.96 -73.21
N GLU A 239 -4.87 30.65 -73.12
CA GLU A 239 -3.89 29.69 -72.63
C GLU A 239 -3.24 29.96 -71.27
N GLY A 240 -3.37 28.93 -70.43
CA GLY A 240 -2.53 28.75 -69.25
C GLY A 240 -3.04 27.67 -68.30
N GLN A 241 -2.98 26.42 -68.71
CA GLN A 241 -2.92 25.35 -67.71
C GLN A 241 -1.58 25.43 -66.96
N PRO A 242 -1.59 25.11 -65.72
CA PRO A 242 -0.63 24.13 -65.21
C PRO A 242 -1.28 23.12 -64.26
N SER A 243 -1.18 21.89 -64.67
CA SER A 243 -0.38 20.80 -64.17
C SER A 243 -0.46 20.56 -62.67
N SER A 244 -1.10 19.43 -62.43
CA SER A 244 -0.93 18.44 -61.37
C SER A 244 0.51 18.40 -60.79
N ASN A 245 0.57 18.12 -59.56
CA ASN A 245 1.43 17.18 -58.83
C ASN A 245 1.39 17.61 -57.35
N GLY A 246 1.15 16.77 -56.41
CA GLY A 246 1.50 15.40 -56.21
C GLY A 246 1.97 15.27 -54.76
N HIS A 247 1.73 14.14 -54.25
CA HIS A 247 2.34 13.60 -53.00
C HIS A 247 1.91 14.27 -51.69
N GLY A 248 1.24 13.59 -50.80
CA GLY A 248 1.57 12.23 -50.33
C GLY A 248 2.39 12.36 -49.07
N ALA A 249 1.80 12.16 -47.92
CA ALA A 249 2.46 11.52 -46.81
C ALA A 249 1.49 11.34 -45.67
N ASN A 250 1.13 10.13 -45.50
CA ASN A 250 0.60 9.55 -44.26
C ASN A 250 1.78 9.31 -43.31
N PRO A 251 1.66 9.52 -42.03
CA PRO A 251 2.35 8.65 -41.12
C PRO A 251 1.37 7.97 -40.16
N THR A 252 1.30 6.71 -40.38
CA THR A 252 0.95 5.66 -39.45
C THR A 252 1.89 5.69 -38.25
N GLY A 253 1.34 5.34 -37.10
CA GLY A 253 2.05 4.44 -36.21
C GLY A 253 2.42 4.99 -34.85
N GLY A 254 2.07 4.22 -33.86
CA GLY A 254 2.81 4.18 -32.62
C GLY A 254 1.96 3.96 -31.37
N ARG A 255 1.54 2.74 -31.18
CA ARG A 255 1.31 2.08 -29.90
C ARG A 255 2.56 2.21 -29.00
N ARG A 256 2.40 2.55 -27.78
CA ARG A 256 2.64 1.64 -26.63
C ARG A 256 2.08 2.26 -25.36
#